data_d84eaae8de906ea2bf0cca16a4d2578c
#
_entry.id   d84eaae8de906ea2bf0cca16a4d2578c
#
_cell.length_a   1.000
_cell.length_b   1.000
_cell.length_c   1.000
_cell.angle_alpha   90.00
_cell.angle_beta   90.00
_cell.angle_gamma   90.00
#
_symmetry.space_group_name_H-M   'P 1'
#
loop_
_entity.id
_entity.type
_entity.pdbx_description
1 polymer ?
#
loop_
_entity_poly.entity_id
_entity_poly.type
_entity_poly.pdbx_seq_one_letter_code
_entity_poly.pdbx_strand_id
1 'polypeptide(L)'
;MSTTATPHASAVPQLVVAPLTPFTAKAEVDEAALSKEIDYIVDDCKATMVVAAGVEAQEYTYLDMPARKALIKTTIDLVGKRCPVMAGISHPSFRTAIALAEYAQQCGASAVQMLAPQRPFGGPPTDRDLVTLFEAVAKEVSLPITLYINPGPGADVSVPATIAIAKIDGVKYIKESSRDLNRVGRLVFEVDKAGHARYFTTMQMLLATLTMSASAATMTPTASAIARHLTD
;
A
#
# COMPACT_ATOMS: atom_id res chain seq x y z
N MET A 1 -4.19 27.43 -30.28
CA MET A 1 -5.07 27.20 -29.13
C MET A 1 -4.50 26.04 -28.34
N SER A 2 -3.82 26.34 -27.23
CA SER A 2 -3.14 25.36 -26.40
C SER A 2 -4.17 24.78 -25.42
N THR A 3 -4.54 23.52 -25.61
CA THR A 3 -5.37 22.78 -24.64
C THR A 3 -4.49 22.35 -23.48
N THR A 4 -4.51 23.12 -22.39
CA THR A 4 -3.98 22.71 -21.11
C THR A 4 -4.79 21.50 -20.62
N ALA A 5 -4.18 20.33 -20.66
CA ALA A 5 -4.75 19.14 -20.04
C ALA A 5 -4.89 19.39 -18.54
N THR A 6 -6.13 19.39 -18.06
CA THR A 6 -6.47 19.42 -16.64
C THR A 6 -5.82 18.20 -15.98
N PRO A 7 -5.10 18.36 -14.85
CA PRO A 7 -4.59 17.20 -14.14
C PRO A 7 -5.79 16.33 -13.72
N HIS A 8 -5.75 15.05 -14.08
CA HIS A 8 -6.72 14.07 -13.66
C HIS A 8 -6.91 14.21 -12.14
N ALA A 9 -8.08 14.66 -11.71
CA ALA A 9 -8.54 14.44 -10.35
C ALA A 9 -8.41 12.93 -10.13
N SER A 10 -7.50 12.51 -9.25
CA SER A 10 -7.13 11.11 -9.10
C SER A 10 -8.39 10.33 -8.70
N ALA A 11 -8.90 9.54 -9.64
CA ALA A 11 -9.96 8.59 -9.32
C ALA A 11 -9.50 7.76 -8.10
N VAL A 12 -10.40 7.49 -7.16
CA VAL A 12 -10.09 6.65 -6.00
C VAL A 12 -9.57 5.31 -6.53
N PRO A 13 -8.38 4.85 -6.11
CA PRO A 13 -7.88 3.56 -6.54
C PRO A 13 -8.89 2.47 -6.16
N GLN A 14 -9.17 1.56 -7.08
CA GLN A 14 -10.11 0.46 -6.86
C GLN A 14 -9.38 -0.86 -6.72
N LEU A 15 -8.64 -1.28 -7.74
CA LEU A 15 -7.79 -2.44 -7.73
C LEU A 15 -6.33 -1.99 -7.59
N VAL A 16 -5.75 -2.23 -6.42
CA VAL A 16 -4.34 -1.95 -6.13
C VAL A 16 -3.59 -3.27 -6.09
N VAL A 17 -2.52 -3.39 -6.89
CA VAL A 17 -1.77 -4.65 -7.01
C VAL A 17 -0.31 -4.44 -6.66
N ALA A 18 0.20 -5.31 -5.78
CA ALA A 18 1.62 -5.43 -5.47
C ALA A 18 2.20 -6.59 -6.31
N PRO A 19 3.05 -6.32 -7.31
CA PRO A 19 3.72 -7.39 -8.04
C PRO A 19 4.61 -8.20 -7.10
N LEU A 20 4.74 -9.49 -7.37
CA LEU A 20 5.80 -10.28 -6.79
C LEU A 20 7.15 -9.76 -7.28
N THR A 21 8.19 -9.93 -6.48
CA THR A 21 9.54 -9.60 -6.93
C THR A 21 10.20 -10.85 -7.49
N PRO A 22 10.33 -11.00 -8.81
CA PRO A 22 11.01 -12.14 -9.40
C PRO A 22 12.52 -12.03 -9.16
N PHE A 23 13.15 -13.17 -8.86
CA PHE A 23 14.59 -13.26 -8.64
C PHE A 23 15.26 -14.17 -9.66
N THR A 24 16.45 -13.79 -10.07
CA THR A 24 17.35 -14.65 -10.84
C THR A 24 17.92 -15.78 -9.95
N ALA A 25 18.58 -16.76 -10.56
CA ALA A 25 19.32 -17.81 -9.82
C ALA A 25 20.42 -17.26 -8.90
N LYS A 26 20.82 -15.99 -9.06
CA LYS A 26 21.80 -15.29 -8.22
C LYS A 26 21.15 -14.49 -7.09
N ALA A 27 19.83 -14.62 -6.90
CA ALA A 27 19.04 -13.84 -5.96
C ALA A 27 19.05 -12.31 -6.22
N GLU A 28 19.30 -11.89 -7.45
CA GLU A 28 19.14 -10.53 -7.92
C GLU A 28 17.72 -10.35 -8.49
N VAL A 29 17.17 -9.14 -8.46
CA VAL A 29 15.86 -8.87 -9.06
C VAL A 29 15.91 -9.12 -10.57
N ASP A 30 15.00 -9.94 -11.07
CA ASP A 30 14.85 -10.19 -12.52
C ASP A 30 13.93 -9.10 -13.13
N GLU A 31 14.56 -8.03 -13.61
CA GLU A 31 13.84 -6.89 -14.18
C GLU A 31 13.04 -7.26 -15.44
N ALA A 32 13.50 -8.24 -16.22
CA ALA A 32 12.79 -8.68 -17.41
C ALA A 32 11.49 -9.43 -17.08
N ALA A 33 11.53 -10.26 -16.05
CA ALA A 33 10.34 -10.92 -15.52
C ALA A 33 9.39 -9.91 -14.84
N LEU A 34 9.93 -8.97 -14.06
CA LEU A 34 9.16 -7.89 -13.43
C LEU A 34 8.43 -7.03 -14.46
N SER A 35 9.09 -6.68 -15.58
CA SER A 35 8.46 -5.91 -16.66
C SER A 35 7.23 -6.61 -17.21
N LYS A 36 7.33 -7.91 -17.50
CA LYS A 36 6.20 -8.71 -18.01
C LYS A 36 5.05 -8.78 -16.99
N GLU A 37 5.38 -8.92 -15.72
CA GLU A 37 4.38 -8.95 -14.66
C GLU A 37 3.66 -7.60 -14.53
N ILE A 38 4.38 -6.49 -14.60
CA ILE A 38 3.79 -5.15 -14.57
C ILE A 38 2.90 -4.92 -15.77
N ASP A 39 3.29 -5.33 -16.97
CA ASP A 39 2.45 -5.24 -18.16
C ASP A 39 1.16 -6.03 -17.97
N TYR A 40 1.23 -7.27 -17.47
CA TYR A 40 0.05 -8.06 -17.16
C TYR A 40 -0.86 -7.38 -16.11
N ILE A 41 -0.28 -6.85 -15.02
CA ILE A 41 -1.04 -6.16 -13.96
C ILE A 41 -1.75 -4.93 -14.51
N VAL A 42 -1.05 -4.11 -15.27
CA VAL A 42 -1.58 -2.81 -15.72
C VAL A 42 -2.47 -2.98 -16.95
N ASP A 43 -2.02 -3.77 -17.93
CA ASP A 43 -2.66 -3.81 -19.25
C ASP A 43 -3.73 -4.90 -19.35
N ASP A 44 -3.56 -6.06 -18.69
CA ASP A 44 -4.56 -7.14 -18.69
C ASP A 44 -5.49 -7.06 -17.48
N CYS A 45 -4.95 -6.92 -16.26
CA CYS A 45 -5.75 -6.87 -15.03
C CYS A 45 -6.38 -5.49 -14.79
N LYS A 46 -6.00 -4.45 -15.54
CA LYS A 46 -6.50 -3.08 -15.38
C LYS A 46 -6.34 -2.52 -13.97
N ALA A 47 -5.22 -2.84 -13.31
CA ALA A 47 -4.92 -2.27 -12.01
C ALA A 47 -4.96 -0.74 -12.05
N THR A 48 -5.60 -0.15 -11.06
CA THR A 48 -5.74 1.31 -10.95
C THR A 48 -4.60 1.94 -10.16
N MET A 49 -3.76 1.12 -9.53
CA MET A 49 -2.51 1.51 -8.85
C MET A 49 -1.63 0.27 -8.67
N VAL A 50 -0.31 0.44 -8.78
CA VAL A 50 0.69 -0.60 -8.51
C VAL A 50 1.44 -0.26 -7.24
N VAL A 51 1.81 -1.27 -6.42
CA VAL A 51 2.61 -1.09 -5.20
C VAL A 51 4.04 -1.57 -5.46
N ALA A 52 4.99 -0.66 -5.49
CA ALA A 52 6.42 -0.97 -5.61
C ALA A 52 7.01 -1.38 -4.25
N ALA A 53 7.73 -2.49 -4.18
CA ALA A 53 8.31 -3.03 -2.94
C ALA A 53 7.28 -3.15 -1.81
N GLY A 54 6.09 -3.65 -2.13
CA GLY A 54 4.94 -3.72 -1.23
C GLY A 54 5.10 -4.79 -0.16
N VAL A 55 4.44 -4.55 0.96
CA VAL A 55 4.40 -5.50 2.08
C VAL A 55 3.66 -6.78 1.71
N GLU A 56 2.69 -6.68 0.81
CA GLU A 56 1.87 -7.81 0.35
C GLU A 56 2.73 -8.94 -0.23
N ALA A 57 3.75 -8.57 -1.00
CA ALA A 57 4.68 -9.50 -1.60
C ALA A 57 5.79 -9.93 -0.65
N GLN A 58 6.14 -9.05 0.32
CA GLN A 58 7.13 -9.25 1.40
C GLN A 58 8.59 -9.45 0.94
N GLU A 59 8.87 -9.56 -0.34
CA GLU A 59 10.23 -9.79 -0.86
C GLU A 59 11.18 -8.65 -0.54
N TYR A 60 10.64 -7.45 -0.28
CA TYR A 60 11.45 -6.31 0.12
C TYR A 60 12.29 -6.57 1.38
N THR A 61 11.91 -7.54 2.23
CA THR A 61 12.67 -7.92 3.43
C THR A 61 13.96 -8.66 3.10
N TYR A 62 14.09 -9.22 1.90
CA TYR A 62 15.29 -9.91 1.42
C TYR A 62 16.26 -8.97 0.69
N LEU A 63 15.83 -7.75 0.40
CA LEU A 63 16.64 -6.77 -0.30
C LEU A 63 17.37 -5.85 0.70
N ASP A 64 18.62 -5.56 0.42
CA ASP A 64 19.30 -4.47 1.09
C ASP A 64 18.71 -3.11 0.66
N MET A 65 19.12 -2.04 1.31
CA MET A 65 18.54 -0.72 1.04
C MET A 65 18.80 -0.21 -0.39
N PRO A 66 20.00 -0.38 -0.98
CA PRO A 66 20.25 -0.05 -2.38
C PRO A 66 19.35 -0.83 -3.34
N ALA A 67 19.24 -2.14 -3.20
CA ALA A 67 18.40 -2.98 -4.04
C ALA A 67 16.90 -2.66 -3.88
N ARG A 68 16.45 -2.35 -2.66
CA ARG A 68 15.08 -1.93 -2.41
C ARG A 68 14.74 -0.59 -3.08
N LYS A 69 15.66 0.39 -3.02
CA LYS A 69 15.53 1.65 -3.74
C LYS A 69 15.51 1.44 -5.26
N ALA A 70 16.38 0.58 -5.77
CA ALA A 70 16.39 0.21 -7.18
C ALA A 70 15.05 -0.41 -7.60
N LEU A 71 14.50 -1.37 -6.83
CA LEU A 71 13.19 -1.97 -7.10
C LEU A 71 12.07 -0.94 -7.15
N ILE A 72 12.04 0.02 -6.21
CA ILE A 72 11.05 1.10 -6.22
C ILE A 72 11.16 1.91 -7.52
N LYS A 73 12.37 2.33 -7.87
CA LYS A 73 12.60 3.12 -9.08
C LYS A 73 12.24 2.35 -10.35
N THR A 74 12.75 1.12 -10.49
CA THR A 74 12.47 0.27 -11.65
C THR A 74 10.97 0.03 -11.82
N THR A 75 10.24 -0.25 -10.72
CA THR A 75 8.78 -0.43 -10.79
C THR A 75 8.08 0.85 -11.27
N ILE A 76 8.46 2.01 -10.76
CA ILE A 76 7.89 3.31 -11.19
C ILE A 76 8.17 3.55 -12.67
N ASP A 77 9.42 3.32 -13.11
CA ASP A 77 9.81 3.50 -14.51
C ASP A 77 9.05 2.56 -15.44
N LEU A 78 8.91 1.29 -15.07
CA LEU A 78 8.18 0.28 -15.84
C LEU A 78 6.68 0.57 -15.92
N VAL A 79 6.05 1.00 -14.85
CA VAL A 79 4.63 1.43 -14.88
C VAL A 79 4.48 2.69 -15.73
N GLY A 80 5.42 3.60 -15.65
CA GLY A 80 5.40 4.85 -16.40
C GLY A 80 4.18 5.72 -16.05
N LYS A 81 3.45 6.16 -17.08
CA LYS A 81 2.25 7.00 -16.92
C LYS A 81 0.94 6.21 -16.99
N ARG A 82 0.99 4.87 -17.02
CA ARG A 82 -0.20 4.03 -17.20
C ARG A 82 -1.13 4.06 -15.98
N CYS A 83 -0.57 4.07 -14.77
CA CYS A 83 -1.33 4.29 -13.53
C CYS A 83 -0.42 4.85 -12.43
N PRO A 84 -0.98 5.33 -11.30
CA PRO A 84 -0.21 5.74 -10.14
C PRO A 84 0.59 4.59 -9.52
N VAL A 85 1.72 4.90 -8.87
CA VAL A 85 2.52 3.94 -8.10
C VAL A 85 2.58 4.36 -6.64
N MET A 86 2.30 3.40 -5.75
CA MET A 86 2.49 3.49 -4.32
C MET A 86 3.81 2.81 -3.95
N ALA A 87 4.65 3.41 -3.13
CA ALA A 87 5.90 2.80 -2.69
C ALA A 87 5.81 2.23 -1.28
N GLY A 88 6.25 0.98 -1.09
CA GLY A 88 6.39 0.38 0.23
C GLY A 88 7.58 0.96 0.97
N ILE A 89 7.32 1.58 2.12
CA ILE A 89 8.34 2.22 2.96
C ILE A 89 8.54 1.54 4.32
N SER A 90 7.90 0.40 4.54
CA SER A 90 7.91 -0.29 5.83
C SER A 90 9.32 -0.59 6.31
N HIS A 91 9.65 -0.11 7.50
CA HIS A 91 10.95 -0.35 8.14
C HIS A 91 10.79 -0.19 9.68
N PRO A 92 11.52 -0.97 10.51
CA PRO A 92 11.48 -0.80 11.97
C PRO A 92 11.94 0.59 12.43
N SER A 93 12.88 1.23 11.72
CA SER A 93 13.27 2.61 11.96
C SER A 93 12.37 3.56 11.17
N PHE A 94 11.64 4.43 11.87
CA PHE A 94 10.81 5.45 11.23
C PHE A 94 11.63 6.44 10.38
N ARG A 95 12.88 6.74 10.77
CA ARG A 95 13.77 7.60 9.97
C ARG A 95 14.12 6.97 8.63
N THR A 96 14.32 5.65 8.60
CA THR A 96 14.55 4.93 7.35
C THR A 96 13.28 4.89 6.50
N ALA A 97 12.11 4.74 7.11
CA ALA A 97 10.83 4.81 6.41
C ALA A 97 10.63 6.20 5.77
N ILE A 98 10.93 7.29 6.50
CA ILE A 98 10.88 8.66 5.97
C ILE A 98 11.85 8.82 4.79
N ALA A 99 13.11 8.39 4.93
CA ALA A 99 14.09 8.48 3.84
C ALA A 99 13.69 7.66 2.59
N LEU A 100 12.99 6.54 2.78
CA LEU A 100 12.41 5.78 1.65
C LEU A 100 11.25 6.54 1.01
N ALA A 101 10.39 7.20 1.80
CA ALA A 101 9.29 8.01 1.28
C ALA A 101 9.80 9.20 0.46
N GLU A 102 10.81 9.92 0.96
CA GLU A 102 11.46 11.02 0.23
C GLU A 102 12.06 10.53 -1.10
N TYR A 103 12.77 9.40 -1.07
CA TYR A 103 13.30 8.80 -2.29
C TYR A 103 12.21 8.40 -3.27
N ALA A 104 11.15 7.75 -2.80
CA ALA A 104 10.02 7.35 -3.62
C ALA A 104 9.32 8.56 -4.26
N GLN A 105 9.17 9.65 -3.51
CA GLN A 105 8.64 10.91 -4.03
C GLN A 105 9.51 11.49 -5.13
N GLN A 106 10.83 11.49 -4.96
CA GLN A 106 11.78 11.94 -5.99
C GLN A 106 11.71 11.08 -7.26
N CYS A 107 11.40 9.79 -7.13
CA CYS A 107 11.18 8.88 -8.25
C CYS A 107 9.79 9.05 -8.91
N GLY A 108 8.85 9.79 -8.31
CA GLY A 108 7.52 10.02 -8.87
C GLY A 108 6.42 9.14 -8.29
N ALA A 109 6.62 8.51 -7.13
CA ALA A 109 5.55 7.81 -6.43
C ALA A 109 4.39 8.75 -6.08
N SER A 110 3.16 8.24 -6.12
CA SER A 110 1.92 8.99 -5.84
C SER A 110 1.41 8.79 -4.40
N ALA A 111 1.88 7.75 -3.72
CA ALA A 111 1.54 7.42 -2.33
C ALA A 111 2.63 6.52 -1.73
N VAL A 112 2.56 6.32 -0.42
CA VAL A 112 3.42 5.37 0.29
C VAL A 112 2.59 4.41 1.15
N GLN A 113 3.14 3.21 1.38
CA GLN A 113 2.54 2.19 2.23
C GLN A 113 3.48 1.83 3.37
N MET A 114 2.97 1.87 4.60
CA MET A 114 3.71 1.48 5.79
C MET A 114 2.94 0.45 6.61
N LEU A 115 3.55 -0.72 6.81
CA LEU A 115 3.06 -1.74 7.73
C LEU A 115 3.18 -1.21 9.16
N ALA A 116 2.14 -1.39 9.97
CA ALA A 116 2.22 -1.13 11.41
C ALA A 116 3.29 -2.07 12.01
N PRO A 117 4.41 -1.54 12.53
CA PRO A 117 5.54 -2.39 12.89
C PRO A 117 5.33 -3.12 14.21
N GLN A 118 5.93 -4.30 14.32
CA GLN A 118 6.13 -4.98 15.60
C GLN A 118 7.23 -4.28 16.40
N ARG A 119 7.19 -4.44 17.73
CA ARG A 119 8.36 -4.13 18.57
C ARG A 119 9.38 -5.25 18.50
N PRO A 120 10.68 -4.94 18.46
CA PRO A 120 11.72 -5.97 18.50
C PRO A 120 11.79 -6.66 19.88
N PHE A 121 11.39 -5.97 20.97
CA PHE A 121 11.38 -6.44 22.35
C PHE A 121 10.22 -5.88 23.14
N GLY A 122 9.88 -6.49 24.25
CA GLY A 122 8.94 -5.95 25.24
C GLY A 122 7.46 -6.14 24.91
N GLY A 123 7.14 -7.13 24.10
CA GLY A 123 5.76 -7.43 23.71
C GLY A 123 5.24 -6.57 22.56
N PRO A 124 3.94 -6.66 22.22
CA PRO A 124 3.35 -5.89 21.12
C PRO A 124 3.40 -4.38 21.40
N PRO A 125 3.42 -3.54 20.35
CA PRO A 125 3.29 -2.10 20.51
C PRO A 125 1.91 -1.76 21.11
N THR A 126 1.85 -0.69 21.91
CA THR A 126 0.58 -0.16 22.38
C THR A 126 -0.09 0.67 21.28
N ASP A 127 -1.40 0.90 21.39
CA ASP A 127 -2.14 1.80 20.48
C ASP A 127 -1.49 3.18 20.40
N ARG A 128 -1.05 3.71 21.57
CA ARG A 128 -0.37 5.01 21.65
C ARG A 128 0.95 5.02 20.87
N ASP A 129 1.75 3.94 20.96
CA ASP A 129 3.01 3.85 20.22
C ASP A 129 2.76 3.92 18.71
N LEU A 130 1.75 3.20 18.23
CA LEU A 130 1.40 3.17 16.81
C LEU A 130 0.87 4.52 16.33
N VAL A 131 -0.04 5.15 17.06
CA VAL A 131 -0.55 6.48 16.72
C VAL A 131 0.60 7.50 16.66
N THR A 132 1.46 7.53 17.70
CA THR A 132 2.62 8.45 17.76
C THR A 132 3.58 8.23 16.59
N LEU A 133 3.82 6.97 16.21
CA LEU A 133 4.66 6.64 15.07
C LEU A 133 4.10 7.21 13.76
N PHE A 134 2.80 6.99 13.48
CA PHE A 134 2.17 7.50 12.27
C PHE A 134 2.08 9.03 12.26
N GLU A 135 1.84 9.67 13.41
CA GLU A 135 1.94 11.12 13.54
C GLU A 135 3.34 11.64 13.20
N ALA A 136 4.39 10.97 13.70
CA ALA A 136 5.77 11.36 13.43
C ALA A 136 6.13 11.22 11.94
N VAL A 137 5.69 10.14 11.30
CA VAL A 137 5.91 9.93 9.86
C VAL A 137 5.11 10.93 9.03
N ALA A 138 3.85 11.17 9.37
CA ALA A 138 2.98 12.08 8.62
C ALA A 138 3.44 13.55 8.66
N LYS A 139 4.21 13.95 9.65
CA LYS A 139 4.81 15.31 9.72
C LYS A 139 5.92 15.53 8.70
N GLU A 140 6.62 14.47 8.31
CA GLU A 140 7.80 14.55 7.43
C GLU A 140 7.51 14.08 6.01
N VAL A 141 6.48 13.25 5.82
CA VAL A 141 6.12 12.66 4.52
C VAL A 141 4.96 13.44 3.90
N SER A 142 5.19 14.03 2.72
CA SER A 142 4.17 14.80 1.99
C SER A 142 3.28 13.95 1.09
N LEU A 143 3.66 12.69 0.80
CA LEU A 143 2.84 11.78 0.02
C LEU A 143 1.69 11.21 0.87
N PRO A 144 0.53 10.91 0.26
CA PRO A 144 -0.52 10.14 0.92
C PRO A 144 -0.01 8.84 1.53
N ILE A 145 -0.29 8.61 2.82
CA ILE A 145 0.16 7.44 3.56
C ILE A 145 -0.95 6.39 3.60
N THR A 146 -0.57 5.14 3.35
CA THR A 146 -1.39 3.96 3.62
C THR A 146 -0.94 3.31 4.91
N LEU A 147 -1.80 3.25 5.93
CA LEU A 147 -1.62 2.33 7.04
C LEU A 147 -1.92 0.91 6.55
N TYR A 148 -0.95 0.01 6.63
CA TYR A 148 -1.17 -1.39 6.36
C TYR A 148 -1.22 -2.20 7.66
N ILE A 149 -2.31 -2.95 7.86
CA ILE A 149 -2.55 -3.80 9.01
C ILE A 149 -2.55 -5.25 8.54
N ASN A 150 -1.56 -6.00 8.99
CA ASN A 150 -1.43 -7.42 8.71
C ASN A 150 -0.78 -8.11 9.94
N PRO A 151 -1.59 -8.60 10.89
CA PRO A 151 -1.10 -9.32 12.04
C PRO A 151 -0.26 -10.55 11.63
N GLY A 152 0.88 -10.71 12.25
CA GLY A 152 1.90 -11.68 11.88
C GLY A 152 3.16 -10.97 11.40
N PRO A 153 3.26 -10.53 10.14
CA PRO A 153 4.38 -9.70 9.70
C PRO A 153 4.41 -8.31 10.36
N GLY A 154 3.25 -7.76 10.73
CA GLY A 154 3.09 -6.49 11.43
C GLY A 154 2.34 -6.62 12.74
N ALA A 155 2.12 -5.48 13.39
CA ALA A 155 1.33 -5.40 14.62
C ALA A 155 -0.17 -5.61 14.33
N ASP A 156 -0.86 -6.19 15.32
CA ASP A 156 -2.32 -6.15 15.36
C ASP A 156 -2.74 -4.78 15.94
N VAL A 157 -3.25 -3.92 15.04
CA VAL A 157 -3.70 -2.58 15.40
C VAL A 157 -5.16 -2.65 15.83
N SER A 158 -5.48 -2.19 17.04
CA SER A 158 -6.86 -2.18 17.49
C SER A 158 -7.77 -1.30 16.61
N VAL A 159 -9.07 -1.54 16.63
CA VAL A 159 -10.02 -0.67 15.90
C VAL A 159 -9.94 0.78 16.36
N PRO A 160 -9.90 1.11 17.68
CA PRO A 160 -9.71 2.48 18.14
C PRO A 160 -8.42 3.14 17.62
N ALA A 161 -7.29 2.41 17.64
CA ALA A 161 -6.03 2.93 17.12
C ALA A 161 -6.07 3.13 15.60
N THR A 162 -6.69 2.21 14.86
CA THR A 162 -6.89 2.35 13.41
C THR A 162 -7.68 3.61 13.07
N ILE A 163 -8.77 3.87 13.81
CA ILE A 163 -9.58 5.09 13.64
C ILE A 163 -8.77 6.35 13.98
N ALA A 164 -7.99 6.30 15.07
CA ALA A 164 -7.14 7.43 15.45
C ALA A 164 -6.08 7.73 14.38
N ILE A 165 -5.42 6.70 13.83
CA ILE A 165 -4.43 6.86 12.77
C ILE A 165 -5.09 7.36 11.48
N ALA A 166 -6.27 6.86 11.12
CA ALA A 166 -7.01 7.29 9.93
C ALA A 166 -7.38 8.79 9.96
N LYS A 167 -7.45 9.40 11.16
CA LYS A 167 -7.73 10.84 11.35
C LYS A 167 -6.48 11.72 11.23
N ILE A 168 -5.28 11.14 11.19
CA ILE A 168 -4.04 11.89 11.02
C ILE A 168 -4.02 12.48 9.61
N ASP A 169 -3.78 13.79 9.51
CA ASP A 169 -3.61 14.41 8.19
C ASP A 169 -2.40 13.79 7.48
N GLY A 170 -2.56 13.47 6.19
CA GLY A 170 -1.58 12.69 5.44
C GLY A 170 -1.92 11.20 5.35
N VAL A 171 -2.60 10.57 6.30
CA VAL A 171 -3.10 9.19 6.17
C VAL A 171 -4.39 9.22 5.34
N LYS A 172 -4.34 8.66 4.15
CA LYS A 172 -5.47 8.69 3.20
C LYS A 172 -6.04 7.31 2.87
N TYR A 173 -5.30 6.26 3.23
CA TYR A 173 -5.68 4.89 2.92
C TYR A 173 -5.43 3.97 4.12
N ILE A 174 -6.31 2.98 4.29
CA ILE A 174 -6.14 1.87 5.21
C ILE A 174 -6.19 0.59 4.39
N LYS A 175 -5.19 -0.27 4.54
CA LYS A 175 -5.20 -1.65 4.04
C LYS A 175 -5.32 -2.59 5.23
N GLU A 176 -6.38 -3.40 5.24
CA GLU A 176 -6.70 -4.30 6.35
C GLU A 176 -6.72 -5.75 5.87
N SER A 177 -6.03 -6.65 6.57
CA SER A 177 -5.97 -8.08 6.23
C SER A 177 -6.87 -8.96 7.08
N SER A 178 -7.67 -8.39 7.98
CA SER A 178 -8.61 -9.14 8.80
C SER A 178 -9.71 -9.81 7.98
N ARG A 179 -10.20 -10.92 8.50
CA ARG A 179 -11.40 -11.64 8.02
C ARG A 179 -12.54 -11.60 9.04
N ASP A 180 -12.39 -10.83 10.11
CA ASP A 180 -13.44 -10.60 11.09
C ASP A 180 -14.43 -9.55 10.56
N LEU A 181 -15.66 -9.99 10.25
CA LEU A 181 -16.72 -9.13 9.72
C LEU A 181 -17.10 -7.99 10.68
N ASN A 182 -17.02 -8.19 12.00
CA ASN A 182 -17.32 -7.14 12.97
C ASN A 182 -16.27 -6.02 12.87
N ARG A 183 -15.00 -6.40 12.81
CA ARG A 183 -13.88 -5.47 12.66
C ARG A 183 -13.96 -4.75 11.33
N VAL A 184 -14.12 -5.49 10.23
CA VAL A 184 -14.23 -4.94 8.87
C VAL A 184 -15.42 -3.97 8.79
N GLY A 185 -16.59 -4.36 9.30
CA GLY A 185 -17.77 -3.51 9.30
C GLY A 185 -17.56 -2.21 10.05
N ARG A 186 -16.98 -2.28 11.25
CA ARG A 186 -16.64 -1.07 12.03
C ARG A 186 -15.70 -0.14 11.28
N LEU A 187 -14.63 -0.66 10.67
CA LEU A 187 -13.67 0.16 9.93
C LEU A 187 -14.27 0.76 8.64
N VAL A 188 -15.13 0.03 7.94
CA VAL A 188 -15.87 0.60 6.81
C VAL A 188 -16.75 1.76 7.26
N PHE A 189 -17.48 1.64 8.38
CA PHE A 189 -18.36 2.70 8.85
C PHE A 189 -17.62 3.86 9.53
N GLU A 190 -16.67 3.55 10.43
CA GLU A 190 -16.03 4.54 11.29
C GLU A 190 -14.79 5.20 10.63
N VAL A 191 -14.27 4.64 9.52
CA VAL A 191 -13.13 5.20 8.78
C VAL A 191 -13.53 5.64 7.40
N ASP A 192 -14.01 4.72 6.54
CA ASP A 192 -14.29 5.00 5.13
C ASP A 192 -15.51 5.89 4.95
N LYS A 193 -16.65 5.48 5.47
CA LYS A 193 -17.90 6.28 5.37
C LYS A 193 -17.87 7.56 6.19
N ALA A 194 -17.06 7.59 7.26
CA ALA A 194 -16.80 8.81 8.01
C ALA A 194 -15.87 9.80 7.27
N GLY A 195 -15.30 9.39 6.14
CA GLY A 195 -14.48 10.24 5.28
C GLY A 195 -13.06 10.49 5.82
N HIS A 196 -12.57 9.69 6.77
CA HIS A 196 -11.24 9.85 7.34
C HIS A 196 -10.16 9.31 6.39
N ALA A 197 -10.33 8.08 5.90
CA ALA A 197 -9.43 7.43 4.94
C ALA A 197 -10.21 6.40 4.11
N ARG A 198 -9.72 6.06 2.93
CA ARG A 198 -10.29 5.00 2.09
C ARG A 198 -9.88 3.63 2.63
N TYR A 199 -10.83 2.72 2.72
CA TYR A 199 -10.63 1.39 3.28
C TYR A 199 -10.46 0.34 2.19
N PHE A 200 -9.30 -0.29 2.15
CA PHE A 200 -9.00 -1.43 1.27
C PHE A 200 -9.01 -2.72 2.06
N THR A 201 -9.66 -3.71 1.51
CA THR A 201 -9.72 -5.04 2.10
C THR A 201 -8.84 -6.05 1.38
N THR A 202 -8.80 -7.27 1.90
CA THR A 202 -8.30 -8.43 1.17
C THR A 202 -9.32 -8.90 0.15
N MET A 203 -8.86 -9.69 -0.81
CA MET A 203 -9.69 -10.32 -1.81
C MET A 203 -10.80 -11.18 -1.21
N GLN A 204 -10.52 -11.90 -0.11
CA GLN A 204 -11.50 -12.75 0.56
C GLN A 204 -12.66 -11.97 1.18
N MET A 205 -12.47 -10.70 1.49
CA MET A 205 -13.48 -9.83 2.09
C MET A 205 -14.08 -8.83 1.11
N LEU A 206 -13.70 -8.89 -0.16
CA LEU A 206 -14.12 -7.92 -1.18
C LEU A 206 -15.65 -7.82 -1.29
N LEU A 207 -16.32 -8.95 -1.46
CA LEU A 207 -17.79 -8.95 -1.60
C LEU A 207 -18.48 -8.37 -0.36
N ALA A 208 -18.00 -8.74 0.83
CA ALA A 208 -18.56 -8.22 2.08
C ALA A 208 -18.39 -6.70 2.19
N THR A 209 -17.22 -6.15 1.85
CA THR A 209 -16.97 -4.70 1.90
C THR A 209 -17.74 -3.94 0.83
N LEU A 210 -17.92 -4.50 -0.36
CA LEU A 210 -18.76 -3.92 -1.41
C LEU A 210 -20.23 -3.87 -0.99
N THR A 211 -20.76 -4.91 -0.36
CA THR A 211 -22.12 -4.90 0.18
C THR A 211 -22.32 -3.89 1.32
N MET A 212 -21.27 -3.56 2.05
CA MET A 212 -21.25 -2.48 3.05
C MET A 212 -21.07 -1.10 2.40
N SER A 213 -20.95 -1.02 1.07
CA SER A 213 -20.69 0.22 0.30
C SER A 213 -19.40 0.91 0.69
N ALA A 214 -18.31 0.17 0.88
CA ALA A 214 -16.96 0.73 1.00
C ALA A 214 -16.59 1.50 -0.28
N SER A 215 -15.85 2.59 -0.14
CA SER A 215 -15.53 3.49 -1.26
C SER A 215 -14.36 3.03 -2.10
N ALA A 216 -13.56 2.08 -1.60
CA ALA A 216 -12.46 1.45 -2.31
C ALA A 216 -12.68 -0.07 -2.34
N ALA A 217 -12.00 -0.74 -3.28
CA ALA A 217 -12.18 -2.17 -3.45
C ALA A 217 -11.11 -2.99 -2.71
N THR A 218 -10.07 -3.40 -3.39
CA THR A 218 -9.09 -4.32 -2.80
C THR A 218 -7.66 -3.93 -3.10
N MET A 219 -6.79 -4.27 -2.15
CA MET A 219 -5.34 -4.25 -2.33
C MET A 219 -4.85 -5.69 -2.18
N THR A 220 -4.28 -6.25 -3.24
CA THR A 220 -3.92 -7.67 -3.35
C THR A 220 -2.46 -7.87 -3.68
N PRO A 221 -1.80 -8.91 -3.13
CA PRO A 221 -0.39 -9.19 -3.38
C PRO A 221 -0.11 -9.85 -4.73
N THR A 222 -1.11 -10.20 -5.52
CA THR A 222 -0.86 -11.06 -6.67
C THR A 222 -1.33 -10.46 -7.97
N ALA A 223 -0.43 -10.38 -8.93
CA ALA A 223 -0.70 -10.32 -10.36
C ALA A 223 -1.22 -11.67 -10.88
N SER A 224 -2.00 -12.40 -10.10
CA SER A 224 -2.53 -13.69 -10.52
C SER A 224 -3.74 -13.53 -11.43
N ALA A 225 -4.16 -14.62 -12.07
CA ALA A 225 -5.42 -14.69 -12.80
C ALA A 225 -6.62 -14.16 -11.99
N ILE A 226 -6.52 -14.15 -10.66
CA ILE A 226 -7.52 -13.61 -9.75
C ILE A 226 -7.68 -12.09 -9.89
N ALA A 227 -6.59 -11.34 -10.04
CA ALA A 227 -6.68 -9.89 -10.24
C ALA A 227 -7.48 -9.56 -11.51
N ARG A 228 -7.29 -10.32 -12.58
CA ARG A 228 -8.07 -10.18 -13.82
C ARG A 228 -9.56 -10.42 -13.59
N HIS A 229 -9.93 -11.46 -12.83
CA HIS A 229 -11.33 -11.76 -12.52
C HIS A 229 -12.00 -10.72 -11.60
N LEU A 230 -11.25 -9.84 -10.97
CA LEU A 230 -11.80 -8.76 -10.15
C LEU A 230 -12.20 -7.53 -10.97
N THR A 231 -11.81 -7.46 -12.24
CA THR A 231 -12.12 -6.35 -13.14
C THR A 231 -13.20 -6.67 -14.16
N ASP A 232 -13.49 -7.95 -14.37
CA ASP A 232 -14.59 -8.46 -15.20
C ASP A 232 -15.91 -8.50 -14.39
#